data_48d383da494d38a18b73993ee0e126c5
#
_entry.id   48d383da494d38a18b73993ee0e126c5
#
_cell.length_a   1.000
_cell.length_b   1.000
_cell.length_c   1.000
_cell.angle_alpha   90.00
_cell.angle_beta   90.00
_cell.angle_gamma   90.00
#
_symmetry.space_group_name_H-M   'P 1'
#
loop_
_entity.id
_entity.type
_entity.pdbx_description
1 polymer ?
#
loop_
_entity_poly.entity_id
_entity_poly.type
_entity_poly.pdbx_seq_one_letter_code
_entity_poly.pdbx_strand_id
1 'polypeptide(L)'
;MSKKQASHSRPVPLLGILSLFAGVGLFYSAAQLSIRAGEWGVHVKVLGRVIGTILILWSIRLIAARFARAGAKVGRLNRDRVMLPREGMMYLLIMIVAFVASLIGRSNMLMLVFSIMAGPFIVNGWVTFSLLRRNRVRRTLPPRAMCGETVSVEVALQNRKLWFSSWLMMVRDRVGRTSDGGFLGPSTEAGLEPTVLFASVKPGAERTACYQLRLNRRGRYRFGPLEVSTRFPLGLVERGFVVDEPG
;
A
#
# COMPACT_ATOMS: atom_id res chain seq x y z
N MET A 1 -3.08 36.62 7.77
CA MET A 1 -2.59 36.24 6.40
C MET A 1 -2.52 34.74 6.33
N SER A 2 -3.54 34.13 5.76
CA SER A 2 -3.71 32.66 5.68
C SER A 2 -3.01 32.13 4.42
N LYS A 3 -1.89 31.38 4.60
CA LYS A 3 -1.26 30.63 3.49
C LYS A 3 -2.12 29.40 3.18
N LYS A 4 -2.87 29.46 2.07
CA LYS A 4 -3.44 28.29 1.40
C LYS A 4 -2.32 27.30 1.06
N GLN A 5 -2.23 26.22 1.79
CA GLN A 5 -1.43 25.05 1.38
C GLN A 5 -2.15 24.41 0.20
N ALA A 6 -1.58 24.63 -0.98
CA ALA A 6 -1.97 23.93 -2.19
C ALA A 6 -1.71 22.43 -1.99
N SER A 7 -2.79 21.66 -2.06
CA SER A 7 -2.80 20.20 -2.13
C SER A 7 -2.01 19.79 -3.39
N HIS A 8 -0.74 19.44 -3.23
CA HIS A 8 0.03 18.77 -4.28
C HIS A 8 -0.51 17.35 -4.42
N SER A 9 -1.50 17.20 -5.29
CA SER A 9 -1.87 15.90 -5.86
C SER A 9 -0.62 15.34 -6.55
N ARG A 10 -0.08 14.24 -6.01
CA ARG A 10 1.08 13.58 -6.60
C ARG A 10 0.72 13.10 -8.00
N PRO A 11 1.51 13.43 -9.01
CA PRO A 11 1.23 12.98 -10.36
C PRO A 11 1.28 11.45 -10.38
N VAL A 12 0.18 10.84 -10.73
CA VAL A 12 0.09 9.44 -11.15
C VAL A 12 1.24 9.23 -12.17
N PRO A 13 1.88 8.06 -12.23
CA PRO A 13 2.95 7.81 -13.20
C PRO A 13 2.38 7.75 -14.62
N LEU A 14 1.83 8.87 -15.07
CA LEU A 14 1.21 9.04 -16.38
C LEU A 14 2.13 8.58 -17.52
N LEU A 15 3.43 8.87 -17.41
CA LEU A 15 4.45 8.44 -18.38
C LEU A 15 4.58 6.91 -18.45
N GLY A 16 4.52 6.20 -17.31
CA GLY A 16 4.59 4.74 -17.29
C GLY A 16 3.31 4.09 -17.84
N ILE A 17 2.16 4.70 -17.58
CA ILE A 17 0.87 4.24 -18.09
C ILE A 17 0.76 4.53 -19.59
N LEU A 18 1.12 5.74 -20.03
CA LEU A 18 1.14 6.12 -21.44
C LEU A 18 2.10 5.25 -22.26
N SER A 19 3.30 4.95 -21.75
CA SER A 19 4.26 4.08 -22.46
C SER A 19 3.78 2.63 -22.50
N LEU A 20 3.01 2.17 -21.52
CA LEU A 20 2.39 0.84 -21.53
C LEU A 20 1.30 0.75 -22.62
N PHE A 21 0.42 1.74 -22.68
CA PHE A 21 -0.60 1.81 -23.73
C PHE A 21 0.01 1.98 -25.12
N ALA A 22 1.07 2.80 -25.26
CA ALA A 22 1.80 2.95 -26.52
C ALA A 22 2.45 1.63 -26.97
N GLY A 23 3.08 0.89 -26.03
CA GLY A 23 3.70 -0.40 -26.31
C GLY A 23 2.67 -1.45 -26.75
N VAL A 24 1.53 -1.52 -26.07
CA VAL A 24 0.43 -2.43 -26.43
C VAL A 24 -0.18 -2.03 -27.77
N GLY A 25 -0.41 -0.75 -27.99
CA GLY A 25 -0.94 -0.24 -29.28
C GLY A 25 -0.02 -0.53 -30.45
N LEU A 26 1.29 -0.36 -30.27
CA LEU A 26 2.30 -0.63 -31.29
C LEU A 26 2.42 -2.15 -31.57
N PHE A 27 2.34 -2.96 -30.53
CA PHE A 27 2.32 -4.42 -30.68
C PHE A 27 1.10 -4.91 -31.49
N TYR A 28 -0.08 -4.34 -31.22
CA TYR A 28 -1.31 -4.69 -31.91
C TYR A 28 -1.36 -4.16 -33.36
N SER A 29 -0.95 -2.89 -33.56
CA SER A 29 -0.92 -2.27 -34.89
C SER A 29 0.07 -2.94 -35.84
N ALA A 30 1.22 -3.38 -35.33
CA ALA A 30 2.20 -4.13 -36.13
C ALA A 30 1.64 -5.46 -36.65
N ALA A 31 0.73 -6.08 -35.91
CA ALA A 31 0.03 -7.29 -36.36
C ALA A 31 -0.95 -7.01 -37.51
N GLN A 32 -1.61 -5.85 -37.47
CA GLN A 32 -2.58 -5.47 -38.53
C GLN A 32 -1.90 -4.92 -39.79
N LEU A 33 -0.84 -4.11 -39.63
CA LEU A 33 -0.08 -3.56 -40.77
C LEU A 33 0.59 -4.69 -41.60
N SER A 34 1.06 -5.76 -40.96
CA SER A 34 1.74 -6.86 -41.62
C SER A 34 0.83 -7.58 -42.64
N ILE A 35 -0.49 -7.50 -42.51
CA ILE A 35 -1.46 -8.09 -43.42
C ILE A 35 -1.53 -7.28 -44.76
N ARG A 36 -1.19 -5.99 -44.69
CA ARG A 36 -1.26 -5.05 -45.83
C ARG A 36 0.07 -4.82 -46.55
N ALA A 37 1.18 -5.22 -45.94
CA ALA A 37 2.55 -4.83 -46.38
C ALA A 37 3.24 -5.84 -47.33
N GLY A 38 2.55 -6.88 -47.84
CA GLY A 38 3.14 -7.82 -48.78
C GLY A 38 4.41 -8.52 -48.28
N GLU A 39 5.46 -8.59 -49.12
CA GLU A 39 6.74 -9.27 -48.77
C GLU A 39 7.47 -8.67 -47.55
N TRP A 40 7.31 -7.37 -47.30
CA TRP A 40 7.89 -6.67 -46.10
C TRP A 40 7.09 -6.89 -44.83
N GLY A 41 5.94 -7.53 -44.93
CA GLY A 41 5.03 -7.74 -43.79
C GLY A 41 5.64 -8.50 -42.63
N VAL A 42 6.53 -9.45 -42.91
CA VAL A 42 7.21 -10.25 -41.87
C VAL A 42 8.17 -9.40 -41.07
N HIS A 43 8.97 -8.57 -41.72
CA HIS A 43 9.94 -7.70 -41.05
C HIS A 43 9.24 -6.62 -40.18
N VAL A 44 8.19 -6.01 -40.70
CA VAL A 44 7.37 -5.04 -39.98
C VAL A 44 6.72 -5.67 -38.73
N LYS A 45 6.24 -6.90 -38.88
CA LYS A 45 5.61 -7.67 -37.79
C LYS A 45 6.61 -8.01 -36.68
N VAL A 46 7.81 -8.48 -37.04
CA VAL A 46 8.86 -8.82 -36.08
C VAL A 46 9.37 -7.57 -35.38
N LEU A 47 9.70 -6.53 -36.14
CA LEU A 47 10.22 -5.26 -35.60
C LEU A 47 9.21 -4.60 -34.63
N GLY A 48 7.95 -4.49 -35.04
CA GLY A 48 6.90 -3.90 -34.20
C GLY A 48 6.63 -4.68 -32.93
N ARG A 49 6.71 -6.02 -32.98
CA ARG A 49 6.58 -6.86 -31.77
C ARG A 49 7.78 -6.72 -30.83
N VAL A 50 8.99 -6.65 -31.37
CA VAL A 50 10.20 -6.47 -30.56
C VAL A 50 10.17 -5.10 -29.87
N ILE A 51 9.87 -4.04 -30.60
CA ILE A 51 9.77 -2.68 -30.02
C ILE A 51 8.64 -2.61 -29.01
N GLY A 52 7.48 -3.19 -29.31
CA GLY A 52 6.34 -3.25 -28.39
C GLY A 52 6.66 -3.97 -27.09
N THR A 53 7.33 -5.13 -27.14
CA THR A 53 7.75 -5.87 -25.95
C THR A 53 8.79 -5.13 -25.13
N ILE A 54 9.76 -4.48 -25.78
CA ILE A 54 10.77 -3.63 -25.08
C ILE A 54 10.07 -2.47 -24.35
N LEU A 55 9.13 -1.79 -24.99
CA LEU A 55 8.36 -0.70 -24.38
C LEU A 55 7.52 -1.18 -23.18
N ILE A 56 6.89 -2.33 -23.29
CA ILE A 56 6.12 -2.94 -22.20
C ILE A 56 7.03 -3.27 -21.01
N LEU A 57 8.15 -3.94 -21.26
CA LEU A 57 9.13 -4.28 -20.22
C LEU A 57 9.72 -3.03 -19.56
N TRP A 58 10.03 -2.02 -20.34
CA TRP A 58 10.53 -0.74 -19.83
C TRP A 58 9.48 -0.01 -18.98
N SER A 59 8.22 -0.03 -19.38
CA SER A 59 7.08 0.51 -18.60
C SER A 59 6.92 -0.20 -17.28
N ILE A 60 6.94 -1.53 -17.29
CA ILE A 60 6.86 -2.35 -16.07
C ILE A 60 8.01 -2.02 -15.13
N ARG A 61 9.23 -1.91 -15.66
CA ARG A 61 10.41 -1.54 -14.87
C ARG A 61 10.29 -0.12 -14.28
N LEU A 62 9.78 0.85 -15.05
CA LEU A 62 9.53 2.22 -14.58
C LEU A 62 8.49 2.25 -13.45
N ILE A 63 7.41 1.54 -13.62
CA ILE A 63 6.34 1.41 -12.63
C ILE A 63 6.88 0.72 -11.38
N ALA A 64 7.51 -0.44 -11.52
CA ALA A 64 8.11 -1.20 -10.42
C ALA A 64 9.19 -0.41 -9.66
N ALA A 65 10.08 0.29 -10.38
CA ALA A 65 11.11 1.13 -9.76
C ALA A 65 10.53 2.32 -8.98
N ARG A 66 9.41 2.87 -9.41
CA ARG A 66 8.71 3.92 -8.66
C ARG A 66 8.01 3.38 -7.42
N PHE A 67 7.40 2.21 -7.51
CA PHE A 67 6.83 1.53 -6.34
C PHE A 67 7.92 1.10 -5.35
N ALA A 68 9.05 0.56 -5.80
CA ALA A 68 10.18 0.23 -4.96
C ALA A 68 10.79 1.47 -4.28
N ARG A 69 10.94 2.59 -4.99
CA ARG A 69 11.42 3.86 -4.43
C ARG A 69 10.40 4.51 -3.50
N ALA A 70 9.11 4.34 -3.76
CA ALA A 70 8.06 4.77 -2.84
C ALA A 70 8.11 3.99 -1.52
N GLY A 71 8.39 2.67 -1.56
CA GLY A 71 8.62 1.84 -0.39
C GLY A 71 9.89 2.21 0.39
N ALA A 72 10.98 2.55 -0.29
CA ALA A 72 12.27 2.89 0.34
C ALA A 72 12.32 4.31 0.95
N LYS A 73 11.53 5.26 0.45
CA LYS A 73 11.46 6.65 0.96
C LYS A 73 10.49 6.83 2.15
N VAL A 74 9.89 5.78 2.64
CA VAL A 74 8.86 5.79 3.70
C VAL A 74 9.44 5.95 5.11
N GLY A 75 10.65 6.46 5.25
CA GLY A 75 11.24 6.81 6.55
C GLY A 75 10.79 8.13 7.17
N ARG A 76 10.05 9.00 6.47
CA ARG A 76 9.64 10.31 7.03
C ARG A 76 8.25 10.71 6.56
N LEU A 77 7.34 10.80 7.53
CA LEU A 77 6.09 11.58 7.50
C LEU A 77 5.26 11.50 6.20
N ASN A 78 4.75 10.34 5.85
CA ASN A 78 3.72 10.27 4.85
C ASN A 78 2.44 9.66 5.42
N ARG A 79 1.41 10.46 5.49
CA ARG A 79 0.12 10.21 6.14
C ARG A 79 -0.62 8.99 5.58
N ASP A 80 -0.31 8.61 4.35
CA ASP A 80 -0.91 7.46 3.65
C ASP A 80 0.18 6.54 3.13
N ARG A 81 0.25 5.32 3.64
CA ARG A 81 1.16 4.26 3.19
C ARG A 81 0.39 3.24 2.39
N VAL A 82 0.83 2.98 1.18
CA VAL A 82 0.37 1.83 0.38
C VAL A 82 1.57 0.91 0.21
N MET A 83 1.44 -0.30 0.73
CA MET A 83 2.45 -1.34 0.59
C MET A 83 1.83 -2.51 -0.18
N LEU A 84 2.63 -3.10 -1.05
CA LEU A 84 2.27 -4.32 -1.73
C LEU A 84 3.01 -5.46 -1.02
N PRO A 85 2.31 -6.33 -0.27
CA PRO A 85 2.93 -7.49 0.36
C PRO A 85 3.49 -8.43 -0.70
N ARG A 86 4.33 -9.38 -0.30
CA ARG A 86 4.96 -10.35 -1.22
C ARG A 86 3.93 -11.12 -2.03
N GLU A 87 2.84 -11.51 -1.40
CA GLU A 87 1.70 -12.21 -2.00
C GLU A 87 1.04 -11.37 -3.10
N GLY A 88 0.83 -10.08 -2.84
CA GLY A 88 0.30 -9.14 -3.82
C GLY A 88 1.24 -8.91 -5.00
N MET A 89 2.55 -8.88 -4.77
CA MET A 89 3.56 -8.78 -5.84
C MET A 89 3.57 -10.03 -6.73
N MET A 90 3.53 -11.23 -6.12
CA MET A 90 3.46 -12.49 -6.87
C MET A 90 2.18 -12.57 -7.71
N TYR A 91 1.04 -12.21 -7.11
CA TYR A 91 -0.23 -12.15 -7.81
C TYR A 91 -0.19 -11.20 -9.01
N LEU A 92 0.32 -10.00 -8.81
CA LEU A 92 0.49 -9.01 -9.88
C LEU A 92 1.43 -9.51 -10.99
N LEU A 93 2.53 -10.19 -10.64
CA LEU A 93 3.47 -10.76 -11.60
C LEU A 93 2.77 -11.81 -12.48
N ILE A 94 2.06 -12.76 -11.87
CA ILE A 94 1.32 -13.81 -12.59
C ILE A 94 0.27 -13.17 -13.52
N MET A 95 -0.44 -12.17 -13.03
CA MET A 95 -1.44 -11.43 -13.81
C MET A 95 -0.82 -10.74 -15.03
N ILE A 96 0.35 -10.10 -14.87
CA ILE A 96 1.08 -9.46 -15.97
C ILE A 96 1.56 -10.52 -17.00
N VAL A 97 2.10 -11.63 -16.52
CA VAL A 97 2.55 -12.73 -17.40
C VAL A 97 1.38 -13.30 -18.19
N ALA A 98 0.23 -13.54 -17.57
CA ALA A 98 -0.97 -14.00 -18.24
C ALA A 98 -1.46 -13.00 -19.31
N PHE A 99 -1.42 -11.71 -19.00
CA PHE A 99 -1.77 -10.65 -19.94
C PHE A 99 -0.85 -10.63 -21.16
N VAL A 100 0.47 -10.62 -20.94
CA VAL A 100 1.47 -10.62 -22.02
C VAL A 100 1.37 -11.88 -22.85
N ALA A 101 1.23 -13.06 -22.23
CA ALA A 101 1.05 -14.33 -22.93
C ALA A 101 -0.23 -14.36 -23.77
N SER A 102 -1.31 -13.77 -23.30
CA SER A 102 -2.57 -13.62 -24.04
C SER A 102 -2.39 -12.79 -25.31
N LEU A 103 -1.62 -11.70 -25.23
CA LEU A 103 -1.34 -10.85 -26.40
C LEU A 103 -0.46 -11.55 -27.44
N ILE A 104 0.56 -12.27 -26.99
CA ILE A 104 1.50 -12.99 -27.88
C ILE A 104 0.81 -14.20 -28.51
N GLY A 105 0.13 -15.01 -27.70
CA GLY A 105 -0.52 -16.24 -28.12
C GLY A 105 -1.87 -16.06 -28.82
N ARG A 106 -2.41 -14.83 -28.85
CA ARG A 106 -3.78 -14.55 -29.35
C ARG A 106 -4.85 -15.47 -28.74
N SER A 107 -4.62 -15.87 -27.49
CA SER A 107 -5.47 -16.82 -26.80
C SER A 107 -6.56 -16.11 -26.00
N ASN A 108 -7.82 -16.27 -26.41
CA ASN A 108 -8.95 -15.73 -25.64
C ASN A 108 -9.06 -16.35 -24.24
N MET A 109 -8.62 -17.60 -24.07
CA MET A 109 -8.60 -18.26 -22.76
C MET A 109 -7.67 -17.56 -21.77
N LEU A 110 -6.46 -17.18 -22.19
CA LEU A 110 -5.52 -16.45 -21.34
C LEU A 110 -6.02 -15.03 -21.01
N MET A 111 -6.72 -14.39 -21.96
CA MET A 111 -7.35 -13.09 -21.70
C MET A 111 -8.48 -13.19 -20.69
N LEU A 112 -9.24 -14.27 -20.72
CA LEU A 112 -10.27 -14.56 -19.72
C LEU A 112 -9.64 -14.79 -18.34
N VAL A 113 -8.58 -15.58 -18.24
CA VAL A 113 -7.83 -15.79 -16.98
C VAL A 113 -7.33 -14.47 -16.42
N PHE A 114 -6.70 -13.63 -17.25
CA PHE A 114 -6.28 -12.29 -16.84
C PHE A 114 -7.44 -11.46 -16.29
N SER A 115 -8.59 -11.45 -16.96
CA SER A 115 -9.77 -10.67 -16.55
C SER A 115 -10.33 -11.16 -15.23
N ILE A 116 -10.38 -12.47 -14.99
CA ILE A 116 -10.81 -13.07 -13.72
C ILE A 116 -9.84 -12.70 -12.60
N MET A 117 -8.54 -12.61 -12.86
CA MET A 117 -7.55 -12.21 -11.87
C MET A 117 -7.57 -10.69 -11.63
N ALA A 118 -7.76 -9.88 -12.68
CA ALA A 118 -7.76 -8.42 -12.56
C ALA A 118 -8.93 -7.89 -11.72
N GLY A 119 -10.11 -8.50 -11.84
CA GLY A 119 -11.30 -8.10 -11.09
C GLY A 119 -11.09 -8.08 -9.57
N PRO A 120 -10.77 -9.21 -8.93
CA PRO A 120 -10.50 -9.28 -7.51
C PRO A 120 -9.37 -8.36 -7.03
N PHE A 121 -8.32 -8.17 -7.84
CA PHE A 121 -7.22 -7.25 -7.52
C PHE A 121 -7.69 -5.80 -7.42
N ILE A 122 -8.48 -5.34 -8.39
CA ILE A 122 -9.04 -3.98 -8.41
C ILE A 122 -10.01 -3.79 -7.23
N VAL A 123 -10.92 -4.76 -7.03
CA VAL A 123 -11.88 -4.73 -5.93
C VAL A 123 -11.18 -4.70 -4.58
N ASN A 124 -10.12 -5.53 -4.40
CA ASN A 124 -9.32 -5.53 -3.17
C ASN A 124 -8.69 -4.17 -2.89
N GLY A 125 -8.11 -3.53 -3.90
CA GLY A 125 -7.53 -2.19 -3.76
C GLY A 125 -8.57 -1.14 -3.38
N TRP A 126 -9.75 -1.17 -3.99
CA TRP A 126 -10.86 -0.25 -3.71
C TRP A 126 -11.44 -0.46 -2.30
N VAL A 127 -11.68 -1.72 -1.90
CA VAL A 127 -12.18 -2.06 -0.56
C VAL A 127 -11.18 -1.63 0.51
N THR A 128 -9.90 -1.95 0.37
CA THR A 128 -8.85 -1.57 1.32
C THR A 128 -8.78 -0.04 1.48
N PHE A 129 -8.93 0.72 0.38
CA PHE A 129 -9.00 2.17 0.43
C PHE A 129 -10.22 2.67 1.20
N SER A 130 -11.39 2.09 0.94
CA SER A 130 -12.65 2.48 1.54
C SER A 130 -12.68 2.17 3.04
N LEU A 131 -12.03 1.08 3.46
CA LEU A 131 -11.96 0.68 4.86
C LEU A 131 -11.16 1.64 5.73
N LEU A 132 -10.07 2.20 5.22
CA LEU A 132 -9.20 3.12 5.96
C LEU A 132 -9.76 4.54 6.03
N ARG A 133 -10.57 4.93 5.07
CA ARG A 133 -11.09 6.28 4.99
C ARG A 133 -12.01 6.59 6.18
N ARG A 134 -11.90 7.82 6.75
CA ARG A 134 -12.75 8.33 7.85
C ARG A 134 -12.67 7.54 9.17
N ASN A 135 -11.58 6.84 9.45
CA ASN A 135 -11.33 6.30 10.78
C ASN A 135 -10.52 7.31 11.60
N ARG A 136 -10.81 7.38 12.90
CA ARG A 136 -10.02 8.12 13.89
C ARG A 136 -9.52 7.16 14.94
N VAL A 137 -8.28 7.33 15.35
CA VAL A 137 -7.67 6.55 16.43
C VAL A 137 -7.25 7.53 17.50
N ARG A 138 -7.48 7.16 18.74
CA ARG A 138 -7.02 7.87 19.94
C ARG A 138 -6.33 6.91 20.88
N ARG A 139 -5.35 7.42 21.59
CA ARG A 139 -4.63 6.68 22.61
C ARG A 139 -4.85 7.35 23.96
N THR A 140 -5.15 6.53 24.98
CA THR A 140 -5.26 6.98 26.37
C THR A 140 -4.14 6.34 27.17
N LEU A 141 -3.28 7.17 27.74
CA LEU A 141 -2.16 6.75 28.55
C LEU A 141 -2.50 6.92 30.04
N PRO A 142 -2.04 6.06 30.92
CA PRO A 142 -2.13 6.28 32.35
C PRO A 142 -1.24 7.47 32.76
N PRO A 143 -1.68 8.28 33.72
CA PRO A 143 -0.97 9.50 34.12
C PRO A 143 0.38 9.21 34.81
N ARG A 144 0.57 8.03 35.34
CA ARG A 144 1.80 7.58 36.02
C ARG A 144 2.03 6.10 35.78
N ALA A 145 3.28 5.69 35.68
CA ALA A 145 3.69 4.30 35.58
C ALA A 145 4.97 4.08 36.39
N MET A 146 5.02 2.98 37.14
CA MET A 146 6.22 2.60 37.87
C MET A 146 7.12 1.70 37.05
N CYS A 147 8.43 1.80 37.25
CA CYS A 147 9.40 0.95 36.59
C CYS A 147 9.20 -0.51 37.03
N GLY A 148 9.12 -1.43 36.08
CA GLY A 148 8.88 -2.86 36.32
C GLY A 148 7.40 -3.24 36.43
N GLU A 149 6.50 -2.29 36.49
CA GLU A 149 5.06 -2.53 36.50
C GLU A 149 4.51 -2.69 35.07
N THR A 150 3.40 -3.44 34.95
CA THR A 150 2.68 -3.62 33.70
C THR A 150 1.79 -2.41 33.45
N VAL A 151 2.10 -1.66 32.41
CA VAL A 151 1.34 -0.49 31.97
C VAL A 151 0.30 -0.92 30.95
N SER A 152 -0.98 -0.65 31.22
CA SER A 152 -2.07 -0.86 30.27
C SER A 152 -2.33 0.42 29.50
N VAL A 153 -2.26 0.33 28.17
CA VAL A 153 -2.54 1.43 27.25
C VAL A 153 -3.80 1.13 26.46
N GLU A 154 -4.74 2.05 26.50
CA GLU A 154 -5.99 1.93 25.76
C GLU A 154 -5.89 2.61 24.40
N VAL A 155 -6.34 1.89 23.37
CA VAL A 155 -6.45 2.42 22.00
C VAL A 155 -7.90 2.35 21.59
N ALA A 156 -8.48 3.50 21.27
CA ALA A 156 -9.84 3.63 20.78
C ALA A 156 -9.84 3.88 19.28
N LEU A 157 -10.58 3.06 18.53
CA LEU A 157 -10.79 3.19 17.09
C LEU A 157 -12.24 3.57 16.82
N GLN A 158 -12.46 4.76 16.29
CA GLN A 158 -13.75 5.29 15.89
C GLN A 158 -13.93 5.21 14.37
N ASN A 159 -15.00 4.54 13.93
CA ASN A 159 -15.40 4.49 12.55
C ASN A 159 -16.44 5.60 12.25
N ARG A 160 -16.02 6.67 11.55
CA ARG A 160 -16.88 7.80 11.19
C ARG A 160 -17.56 7.66 9.82
N LYS A 161 -17.63 6.44 9.29
CA LYS A 161 -18.35 6.13 8.06
C LYS A 161 -19.84 5.95 8.37
N LEU A 162 -20.68 6.21 7.36
CA LEU A 162 -22.12 6.07 7.50
C LEU A 162 -22.62 4.66 7.14
N TRP A 163 -21.96 3.99 6.19
CA TRP A 163 -22.49 2.78 5.53
C TRP A 163 -21.61 1.55 5.69
N PHE A 164 -20.28 1.71 5.86
CA PHE A 164 -19.36 0.58 5.85
C PHE A 164 -18.70 0.35 7.21
N SER A 165 -18.74 -0.89 7.69
CA SER A 165 -17.94 -1.34 8.82
C SER A 165 -16.46 -1.35 8.46
N SER A 166 -15.59 -1.05 9.41
CA SER A 166 -14.14 -1.23 9.26
C SER A 166 -13.77 -2.64 9.73
N TRP A 167 -13.13 -3.42 8.86
CA TRP A 167 -12.77 -4.82 9.12
C TRP A 167 -11.26 -4.97 9.22
N LEU A 168 -10.80 -5.85 10.12
CA LEU A 168 -9.41 -6.26 10.31
C LEU A 168 -8.44 -5.07 10.32
N MET A 169 -8.74 -4.08 11.16
CA MET A 169 -7.89 -2.92 11.36
C MET A 169 -6.81 -3.24 12.38
N MET A 170 -5.56 -3.13 11.96
CA MET A 170 -4.39 -3.30 12.81
C MET A 170 -3.86 -1.94 13.22
N VAL A 171 -3.73 -1.71 14.51
CA VAL A 171 -3.14 -0.49 15.06
C VAL A 171 -1.82 -0.87 15.72
N ARG A 172 -0.74 -0.29 15.23
CA ARG A 172 0.62 -0.48 15.74
C ARG A 172 1.06 0.80 16.42
N ASP A 173 1.50 0.69 17.65
CA ASP A 173 2.09 1.78 18.41
C ASP A 173 3.62 1.62 18.44
N ARG A 174 4.32 2.72 18.64
CA ARG A 174 5.77 2.73 18.80
C ARG A 174 6.13 3.38 20.10
N VAL A 175 6.75 2.62 20.98
CA VAL A 175 7.20 3.11 22.28
C VAL A 175 8.72 3.11 22.30
N GLY A 176 9.30 4.26 22.55
CA GLY A 176 10.75 4.41 22.62
C GLY A 176 11.18 5.22 23.84
N ARG A 177 12.35 4.91 24.38
CA ARG A 177 12.97 5.71 25.45
C ARG A 177 13.65 6.95 24.84
N THR A 178 13.44 8.10 25.44
CA THR A 178 14.15 9.32 25.08
C THR A 178 15.48 9.36 25.81
N SER A 179 16.61 9.48 25.09
CA SER A 179 17.91 9.85 25.65
C SER A 179 18.24 11.28 25.22
N ASP A 180 19.23 11.90 25.89
CA ASP A 180 19.62 13.30 25.64
C ASP A 180 20.08 13.60 24.19
N GLY A 181 20.19 12.59 23.33
CA GLY A 181 20.52 12.71 21.90
C GLY A 181 19.36 12.49 20.92
N GLY A 182 18.13 12.32 21.39
CA GLY A 182 16.95 12.13 20.53
C GLY A 182 16.17 10.84 20.80
N PHE A 183 15.16 10.60 19.98
CA PHE A 183 14.33 9.40 20.03
C PHE A 183 15.16 8.18 19.59
N LEU A 184 15.50 7.31 20.52
CA LEU A 184 16.06 5.99 20.22
C LEU A 184 14.95 5.12 19.61
N GLY A 185 15.02 4.96 18.29
CA GLY A 185 14.09 4.12 17.53
C GLY A 185 14.14 2.64 17.94
N PRO A 186 13.33 1.79 17.31
CA PRO A 186 13.13 0.38 17.69
C PRO A 186 14.37 -0.51 17.58
N SER A 187 15.49 -0.02 17.08
CA SER A 187 16.74 -0.78 16.91
C SER A 187 17.60 -0.89 18.16
N THR A 188 17.23 -0.23 19.27
CA THR A 188 18.01 -0.28 20.50
C THR A 188 17.12 -0.81 21.63
N GLU A 189 17.37 -1.99 22.11
CA GLU A 189 16.88 -2.74 23.31
C GLU A 189 15.49 -2.40 23.94
N ALA A 190 14.80 -1.35 23.53
CA ALA A 190 13.56 -0.86 24.13
C ALA A 190 12.49 -0.41 23.10
N GLY A 191 12.67 -0.72 21.83
CA GLY A 191 11.65 -0.44 20.81
C GLY A 191 10.56 -1.50 20.86
N LEU A 192 9.53 -1.27 21.65
CA LEU A 192 8.34 -2.10 21.68
C LEU A 192 7.38 -1.59 20.60
N GLU A 193 6.95 -2.48 19.73
CA GLU A 193 5.91 -2.21 18.72
C GLU A 193 4.64 -3.00 19.05
N PRO A 194 3.91 -2.66 20.12
CA PRO A 194 2.67 -3.33 20.43
C PRO A 194 1.67 -3.14 19.32
N THR A 195 0.96 -4.24 19.00
CA THR A 195 -0.01 -4.26 17.93
C THR A 195 -1.36 -4.71 18.47
N VAL A 196 -2.41 -3.96 18.12
CA VAL A 196 -3.79 -4.26 18.51
C VAL A 196 -4.61 -4.48 17.25
N LEU A 197 -5.41 -5.56 17.26
CA LEU A 197 -6.29 -5.94 16.17
C LEU A 197 -7.75 -5.63 16.51
N PHE A 198 -8.38 -4.83 15.67
CA PHE A 198 -9.83 -4.62 15.71
C PHE A 198 -10.48 -5.46 14.61
N ALA A 199 -11.20 -6.52 14.99
CA ALA A 199 -11.82 -7.42 14.04
C ALA A 199 -12.90 -6.73 13.20
N SER A 200 -13.77 -5.96 13.83
CA SER A 200 -14.76 -5.13 13.14
C SER A 200 -15.21 -3.95 13.99
N VAL A 201 -15.39 -2.80 13.36
CA VAL A 201 -15.97 -1.59 13.96
C VAL A 201 -17.14 -1.13 13.11
N LYS A 202 -18.35 -1.14 13.67
CA LYS A 202 -19.58 -0.74 12.97
C LYS A 202 -19.55 0.74 12.56
N PRO A 203 -20.35 1.15 11.57
CA PRO A 203 -20.49 2.56 11.21
C PRO A 203 -20.92 3.39 12.41
N GLY A 204 -20.29 4.54 12.61
CA GLY A 204 -20.57 5.45 13.72
C GLY A 204 -20.13 4.96 15.11
N ALA A 205 -19.69 3.72 15.24
CA ALA A 205 -19.29 3.15 16.51
C ALA A 205 -17.81 3.41 16.83
N GLU A 206 -17.51 3.35 18.13
CA GLU A 206 -16.17 3.34 18.68
C GLU A 206 -15.91 2.00 19.39
N ARG A 207 -14.73 1.46 19.22
CA ARG A 207 -14.26 0.29 19.95
C ARG A 207 -12.91 0.58 20.59
N THR A 208 -12.79 0.14 21.84
CA THR A 208 -11.55 0.25 22.61
C THR A 208 -10.93 -1.13 22.75
N ALA A 209 -9.63 -1.19 22.63
CA ALA A 209 -8.82 -2.36 22.91
C ALA A 209 -7.57 -1.93 23.67
N CYS A 210 -7.09 -2.81 24.54
CA CYS A 210 -5.96 -2.53 25.40
C CYS A 210 -4.79 -3.42 25.05
N TYR A 211 -3.59 -2.87 25.14
CA TYR A 211 -2.37 -3.66 25.14
C TYR A 211 -1.59 -3.39 26.44
N GLN A 212 -0.82 -4.37 26.83
CA GLN A 212 0.01 -4.28 28.03
C GLN A 212 1.48 -4.26 27.63
N LEU A 213 2.22 -3.39 28.26
CA LEU A 213 3.68 -3.31 28.10
C LEU A 213 4.35 -3.18 29.46
N ARG A 214 5.55 -3.73 29.60
CA ARG A 214 6.34 -3.65 30.81
C ARG A 214 7.58 -2.81 30.54
N LEU A 215 7.75 -1.73 31.32
CA LEU A 215 8.87 -0.82 31.20
C LEU A 215 9.91 -1.17 32.27
N ASN A 216 10.94 -1.92 31.90
CA ASN A 216 11.92 -2.47 32.85
C ASN A 216 13.01 -1.49 33.26
N ARG A 217 13.12 -0.34 32.61
CA ARG A 217 14.15 0.66 32.91
C ARG A 217 13.51 2.00 33.28
N ARG A 218 14.09 2.72 34.22
CA ARG A 218 13.67 4.08 34.53
C ARG A 218 14.08 5.04 33.43
N GLY A 219 13.28 6.08 33.20
CA GLY A 219 13.56 7.10 32.20
C GLY A 219 12.31 7.74 31.63
N ARG A 220 12.49 8.65 30.70
CA ARG A 220 11.40 9.27 29.95
C ARG A 220 11.10 8.39 28.73
N TYR A 221 9.86 7.97 28.59
CA TYR A 221 9.38 7.23 27.44
C TYR A 221 8.53 8.15 26.58
N ARG A 222 8.72 8.08 25.28
CA ARG A 222 7.91 8.79 24.31
C ARG A 222 7.15 7.77 23.49
N PHE A 223 5.86 7.97 23.43
CA PHE A 223 5.01 7.22 22.53
C PHE A 223 5.05 7.91 21.16
N GLY A 224 5.38 7.15 20.14
CA GLY A 224 5.47 7.63 18.77
C GLY A 224 4.11 7.71 18.08
N PRO A 225 4.12 7.95 16.77
CA PRO A 225 2.90 8.00 15.99
C PRO A 225 2.23 6.62 15.92
N LEU A 226 0.90 6.61 15.96
CA LEU A 226 0.08 5.42 15.77
C LEU A 226 -0.01 5.11 14.27
N GLU A 227 0.32 3.87 13.91
CA GLU A 227 0.20 3.37 12.53
C GLU A 227 -1.03 2.46 12.44
N VAL A 228 -1.98 2.84 11.62
CA VAL A 228 -3.20 2.08 11.37
C VAL A 228 -3.12 1.47 10.01
N SER A 229 -3.25 0.15 9.90
CA SER A 229 -3.20 -0.54 8.60
C SER A 229 -4.29 -1.61 8.50
N THR A 230 -4.59 -1.99 7.26
CA THR A 230 -5.45 -3.13 6.94
C THR A 230 -4.98 -3.81 5.67
N ARG A 231 -5.18 -5.14 5.61
CA ARG A 231 -4.92 -5.99 4.44
C ARG A 231 -6.19 -6.64 3.90
N PHE A 232 -7.34 -6.30 4.50
CA PHE A 232 -8.61 -6.89 4.08
C PHE A 232 -9.05 -6.40 2.69
N PRO A 233 -9.68 -7.24 1.82
CA PRO A 233 -10.14 -8.62 2.08
C PRO A 233 -9.12 -9.71 1.73
N LEU A 234 -8.37 -9.60 0.64
CA LEU A 234 -7.56 -10.68 0.09
C LEU A 234 -6.07 -10.64 0.50
N GLY A 235 -5.66 -9.62 1.24
CA GLY A 235 -4.26 -9.48 1.62
C GLY A 235 -3.32 -9.06 0.50
N LEU A 236 -3.83 -8.80 -0.70
CA LEU A 236 -3.02 -8.44 -1.88
C LEU A 236 -2.44 -7.02 -1.79
N VAL A 237 -3.15 -6.13 -1.10
CA VAL A 237 -2.74 -4.74 -0.88
C VAL A 237 -2.86 -4.43 0.59
N GLU A 238 -1.78 -3.93 1.18
CA GLU A 238 -1.79 -3.33 2.51
C GLU A 238 -1.84 -1.83 2.37
N ARG A 239 -2.72 -1.21 3.11
CA ARG A 239 -2.79 0.24 3.19
C ARG A 239 -2.85 0.67 4.65
N GLY A 240 -2.15 1.75 4.96
CA GLY A 240 -2.13 2.32 6.30
C GLY A 240 -2.04 3.83 6.28
N PHE A 241 -2.38 4.44 7.40
CA PHE A 241 -2.13 5.84 7.66
C PHE A 241 -1.50 6.01 9.04
N VAL A 242 -0.80 7.11 9.22
CA VAL A 242 -0.11 7.44 10.46
C VAL A 242 -0.81 8.61 11.11
N VAL A 243 -1.07 8.50 12.41
CA VAL A 243 -1.65 9.55 13.25
C VAL A 243 -0.60 10.00 14.23
N ASP A 244 -0.21 11.27 14.15
CA ASP A 244 0.66 11.91 15.15
C ASP A 244 -0.23 12.38 16.31
N GLU A 245 -0.37 11.56 17.33
CA GLU A 245 -0.88 12.01 18.63
C GLU A 245 0.32 12.13 19.59
N PRO A 246 0.67 13.32 20.02
CA PRO A 246 1.69 13.51 21.05
C PRO A 246 1.21 12.88 22.35
N GLY A 247 1.98 11.92 22.85
CA GLY A 247 1.80 11.30 24.16
C GLY A 247 2.80 11.87 25.14
#